data_addfedb434fd82ebc3da8a3f42827ae0
#
_entry.id   addfedb434fd82ebc3da8a3f42827ae0
#
_cell.length_a   1.000
_cell.length_b   1.000
_cell.length_c   1.000
_cell.angle_alpha   90.00
_cell.angle_beta   90.00
_cell.angle_gamma   90.00
#
_symmetry.space_group_name_H-M   'P 1'
#
loop_
_entity.id
_entity.type
_entity.pdbx_description
1 polymer ?
#
loop_
_entity_poly.entity_id
_entity_poly.type
_entity_poly.pdbx_seq_one_letter_code
_entity_poly.pdbx_strand_id
1 'polypeptide(L)'
;LFALNTADAYLRTGLAENALVIGSEVLSKLVDWTDRSSCILFGDGAGAVVVEQCRAESRAVEYGNALPVVEGKRIPAAGILGRSLHSDGTGGGVLQCGARKLTTPYARTSAAKTDQNQPTNDREHYIQMDGQEVYRFATRRVPQCIEEALSDAGLAVPDIDMFVLHQANARIIDAVAKRLHADHEKFPTNLERVGNLSSASIPVLLDELNRQGKLHRGDRIVLAGFGAGLTIGACVMTW
;
A
#
# COMPACT_ATOMS: atom_id res chain seq x y z
N LEU A 1 2.38 3.06 1.33
CA LEU A 1 3.66 3.08 0.60
C LEU A 1 4.25 4.47 0.54
N PHE A 2 3.50 5.52 0.19
CA PHE A 2 4.02 6.89 0.17
C PHE A 2 4.57 7.32 1.54
N ALA A 3 3.85 7.04 2.64
CA ALA A 3 4.33 7.32 3.99
C ALA A 3 5.61 6.52 4.32
N LEU A 4 5.70 5.25 3.90
CA LEU A 4 6.90 4.43 4.08
C LEU A 4 8.10 5.03 3.35
N ASN A 5 7.91 5.50 2.11
CA ASN A 5 8.98 6.17 1.35
C ASN A 5 9.39 7.50 1.98
N THR A 6 8.45 8.26 2.54
CA THR A 6 8.76 9.49 3.27
C THR A 6 9.57 9.20 4.53
N ALA A 7 9.19 8.18 5.30
CA ALA A 7 9.93 7.72 6.47
C ALA A 7 11.36 7.29 6.10
N ASP A 8 11.52 6.48 5.03
CA ASP A 8 12.84 6.07 4.55
C ASP A 8 13.72 7.26 4.15
N ALA A 9 13.15 8.29 3.51
CA ALA A 9 13.89 9.50 3.17
C ALA A 9 14.39 10.24 4.42
N TYR A 10 13.58 10.33 5.48
CA TYR A 10 13.98 10.96 6.74
C TYR A 10 15.08 10.16 7.46
N LEU A 11 14.98 8.83 7.44
CA LEU A 11 16.01 7.96 8.01
C LEU A 11 17.33 8.08 7.24
N ARG A 12 17.29 8.03 5.91
CA ARG A 12 18.49 8.13 5.05
C ARG A 12 19.20 9.47 5.17
N THR A 13 18.44 10.55 5.40
CA THR A 13 19.00 11.90 5.55
C THR A 13 19.42 12.22 6.99
N GLY A 14 19.18 11.32 7.94
CA GLY A 14 19.49 11.52 9.35
C GLY A 14 18.54 12.49 10.07
N LEU A 15 17.43 12.87 9.46
CA LEU A 15 16.38 13.69 10.09
C LEU A 15 15.62 12.95 11.18
N ALA A 16 15.61 11.60 11.12
CA ALA A 16 15.05 10.73 12.12
C ALA A 16 15.92 9.49 12.28
N GLU A 17 15.95 8.91 13.47
CA GLU A 17 16.61 7.62 13.72
C GLU A 17 15.63 6.45 13.57
N ASN A 18 14.37 6.69 13.85
CA ASN A 18 13.27 5.74 13.67
C ASN A 18 11.98 6.47 13.25
N ALA A 19 11.05 5.75 12.67
CA ALA A 19 9.75 6.26 12.27
C ALA A 19 8.68 5.19 12.44
N LEU A 20 7.49 5.61 12.86
CA LEU A 20 6.30 4.78 12.93
C LEU A 20 5.39 5.12 11.75
N VAL A 21 5.16 4.15 10.86
CA VAL A 21 4.27 4.28 9.70
C VAL A 21 2.97 3.55 10.00
N ILE A 22 1.85 4.26 10.00
CA ILE A 22 0.54 3.76 10.39
C ILE A 22 -0.42 3.85 9.20
N GLY A 23 -1.17 2.77 8.94
CA GLY A 23 -2.39 2.76 8.16
C GLY A 23 -3.57 2.47 9.10
N SER A 24 -4.56 3.36 9.14
CA SER A 24 -5.73 3.20 10.01
C SER A 24 -6.97 3.69 9.30
N GLU A 25 -7.94 2.80 9.16
CA GLU A 25 -9.13 3.02 8.34
C GLU A 25 -10.40 2.61 9.07
N VAL A 26 -11.45 3.41 8.89
CA VAL A 26 -12.82 3.10 9.32
C VAL A 26 -13.72 3.33 8.11
N LEU A 27 -13.55 2.48 7.09
CA LEU A 27 -14.23 2.62 5.79
C LEU A 27 -15.72 2.30 5.88
N SER A 28 -16.14 1.52 6.87
CA SER A 28 -17.55 1.25 7.17
C SER A 28 -18.38 2.53 7.37
N LYS A 29 -17.73 3.64 7.74
CA LYS A 29 -18.36 4.96 7.88
C LYS A 29 -18.43 5.75 6.57
N LEU A 30 -17.72 5.30 5.54
CA LEU A 30 -17.58 5.99 4.26
C LEU A 30 -18.33 5.29 3.13
N VAL A 31 -18.83 4.07 3.34
CA VAL A 31 -19.60 3.34 2.34
C VAL A 31 -21.09 3.66 2.44
N ASP A 32 -21.77 3.67 1.31
CA ASP A 32 -23.23 3.65 1.23
C ASP A 32 -23.71 2.21 1.41
N TRP A 33 -24.29 1.90 2.56
CA TRP A 33 -24.79 0.56 2.87
C TRP A 33 -25.96 0.09 1.99
N THR A 34 -26.54 0.99 1.21
CA THR A 34 -27.58 0.66 0.21
C THR A 34 -27.00 0.31 -1.16
N ASP A 35 -25.72 0.70 -1.42
CA ASP A 35 -25.00 0.37 -2.64
C ASP A 35 -24.21 -0.94 -2.47
N ARG A 36 -24.79 -2.04 -2.94
CA ARG A 36 -24.16 -3.36 -2.88
C ARG A 36 -22.92 -3.52 -3.75
N SER A 37 -22.64 -2.59 -4.64
CA SER A 37 -21.44 -2.62 -5.49
C SER A 37 -20.19 -2.19 -4.73
N SER A 38 -20.33 -1.42 -3.66
CA SER A 38 -19.23 -0.87 -2.87
C SER A 38 -19.21 -1.35 -1.42
N CYS A 39 -20.37 -1.44 -0.73
CA CYS A 39 -20.43 -1.70 0.70
C CYS A 39 -19.86 -3.07 1.12
N ILE A 40 -19.88 -4.06 0.23
CA ILE A 40 -19.39 -5.42 0.50
C ILE A 40 -17.85 -5.55 0.35
N LEU A 41 -17.18 -4.52 -0.14
CA LEU A 41 -15.75 -4.60 -0.49
C LEU A 41 -14.86 -4.17 0.67
N PHE A 42 -15.28 -3.14 1.41
CA PHE A 42 -14.42 -2.43 2.34
C PHE A 42 -14.57 -2.94 3.77
N GLY A 43 -13.46 -2.96 4.50
CA GLY A 43 -13.38 -3.30 5.91
C GLY A 43 -12.73 -2.20 6.75
N ASP A 44 -12.81 -2.35 8.06
CA ASP A 44 -12.15 -1.48 9.05
C ASP A 44 -10.93 -2.18 9.61
N GLY A 45 -9.85 -1.44 9.79
CA GLY A 45 -8.63 -2.00 10.37
C GLY A 45 -7.51 -1.00 10.51
N ALA A 46 -6.51 -1.39 11.27
CA ALA A 46 -5.29 -0.63 11.44
C ALA A 46 -4.08 -1.56 11.47
N GLY A 47 -2.99 -1.09 10.91
CA GLY A 47 -1.70 -1.76 10.97
C GLY A 47 -0.58 -0.73 10.98
N ALA A 48 0.55 -1.09 11.56
CA ALA A 48 1.69 -0.19 11.68
C ALA A 48 3.00 -0.95 11.50
N VAL A 49 4.01 -0.25 11.02
CA VAL A 49 5.39 -0.74 10.95
C VAL A 49 6.32 0.29 11.58
N VAL A 50 7.28 -0.19 12.35
CA VAL A 50 8.41 0.62 12.81
C VAL A 50 9.54 0.41 11.82
N VAL A 51 10.09 1.50 11.33
CA VAL A 51 11.29 1.51 10.49
C VAL A 51 12.38 2.29 11.20
N GLU A 52 13.61 1.78 11.14
CA GLU A 52 14.75 2.40 11.79
C GLU A 52 15.96 2.47 10.86
N GLN A 53 16.87 3.38 11.16
CA GLN A 53 18.12 3.48 10.43
C GLN A 53 19.00 2.27 10.76
N CYS A 54 19.24 1.43 9.76
CA CYS A 54 20.14 0.31 9.93
C CYS A 54 21.59 0.77 9.98
N ARG A 55 22.20 0.77 11.15
CA ARG A 55 23.63 1.11 11.32
C ARG A 55 24.50 -0.04 10.82
N ALA A 56 25.60 0.30 10.14
CA ALA A 56 26.52 -0.70 9.55
C ALA A 56 27.05 -1.72 10.57
N GLU A 57 27.23 -1.31 11.81
CA GLU A 57 27.72 -2.15 12.92
C GLU A 57 26.68 -3.21 13.35
N SER A 58 25.39 -2.86 13.34
CA SER A 58 24.30 -3.81 13.65
C SER A 58 24.18 -4.90 12.58
N ARG A 59 24.51 -4.58 11.34
CA ARG A 59 24.43 -5.52 10.19
C ARG A 59 25.47 -6.63 10.28
N ALA A 60 26.67 -6.33 10.77
CA ALA A 60 27.75 -7.32 10.89
C ALA A 60 27.49 -8.37 12.00
N VAL A 61 26.74 -7.97 13.02
CA VAL A 61 26.41 -8.85 14.16
C VAL A 61 25.24 -9.79 13.83
N GLU A 62 24.25 -9.32 13.07
CA GLU A 62 23.01 -10.07 12.82
C GLU A 62 23.13 -11.07 11.64
N TYR A 63 23.93 -10.74 10.61
CA TYR A 63 24.00 -11.51 9.36
C TYR A 63 25.39 -12.08 9.03
N GLY A 64 26.39 -11.85 9.88
CA GLY A 64 27.78 -12.21 9.58
C GLY A 64 28.35 -11.40 8.40
N ASN A 65 29.56 -11.76 7.97
CA ASN A 65 30.26 -11.04 6.88
C ASN A 65 29.76 -11.37 5.45
N ALA A 66 28.72 -12.19 5.29
CA ALA A 66 28.23 -12.65 4.01
C ALA A 66 26.93 -11.95 3.61
N LEU A 67 27.03 -10.70 3.13
CA LEU A 67 25.91 -10.09 2.40
C LEU A 67 25.67 -10.89 1.11
N PRO A 68 24.42 -11.20 0.75
CA PRO A 68 24.12 -11.87 -0.49
C PRO A 68 24.62 -11.02 -1.69
N VAL A 69 25.21 -11.70 -2.66
CA VAL A 69 25.73 -11.07 -3.88
C VAL A 69 24.89 -11.57 -5.04
N VAL A 70 24.24 -10.64 -5.77
CA VAL A 70 23.52 -10.91 -7.01
C VAL A 70 24.20 -10.13 -8.11
N GLU A 71 24.58 -10.82 -9.20
CA GLU A 71 25.32 -10.23 -10.34
C GLU A 71 26.52 -9.37 -9.94
N GLY A 72 27.28 -9.80 -8.91
CA GLY A 72 28.46 -9.10 -8.43
C GLY A 72 28.19 -7.88 -7.54
N LYS A 73 26.93 -7.52 -7.29
CA LYS A 73 26.56 -6.45 -6.36
C LYS A 73 26.19 -7.03 -5.00
N ARG A 74 26.70 -6.43 -3.93
CA ARG A 74 26.28 -6.76 -2.57
C ARG A 74 24.90 -6.16 -2.32
N ILE A 75 23.93 -7.03 -2.00
CA ILE A 75 22.58 -6.59 -1.62
C ILE A 75 22.56 -6.31 -0.11
N PRO A 76 21.97 -5.19 0.35
CA PRO A 76 21.79 -4.95 1.77
C PRO A 76 21.07 -6.10 2.46
N ALA A 77 21.53 -6.47 3.65
CA ALA A 77 20.94 -7.55 4.43
C ALA A 77 19.49 -7.24 4.89
N ALA A 78 19.12 -5.98 4.97
CA ALA A 78 17.77 -5.53 5.30
C ALA A 78 17.49 -4.13 4.72
N GLY A 79 16.22 -3.80 4.52
CA GLY A 79 15.75 -2.47 4.13
C GLY A 79 15.30 -2.37 2.68
N ILE A 80 14.97 -1.14 2.28
CA ILE A 80 14.42 -0.84 0.96
C ILE A 80 15.55 -0.84 -0.08
N LEU A 81 15.38 -1.66 -1.12
CA LEU A 81 16.33 -1.87 -2.21
C LEU A 81 15.98 -1.03 -3.44
N GLY A 82 14.69 -0.94 -3.78
CA GLY A 82 14.20 -0.20 -4.93
C GLY A 82 12.75 0.24 -4.75
N ARG A 83 12.35 1.23 -5.53
CA ARG A 83 11.02 1.83 -5.43
C ARG A 83 10.53 2.42 -6.74
N SER A 84 9.21 2.49 -6.89
CA SER A 84 8.52 3.25 -7.93
C SER A 84 7.24 3.83 -7.35
N LEU A 85 7.00 5.13 -7.56
CA LEU A 85 5.82 5.86 -7.07
C LEU A 85 5.30 6.77 -8.16
N HIS A 86 4.00 6.70 -8.43
CA HIS A 86 3.34 7.55 -9.42
C HIS A 86 2.01 8.08 -8.93
N SER A 87 1.62 9.23 -9.45
CA SER A 87 0.29 9.84 -9.25
C SER A 87 -0.22 10.35 -10.59
N ASP A 88 -1.47 10.03 -10.90
CA ASP A 88 -2.17 10.50 -12.10
C ASP A 88 -3.50 11.15 -11.69
N GLY A 89 -3.48 12.48 -11.61
CA GLY A 89 -4.67 13.26 -11.22
C GLY A 89 -5.77 13.27 -12.28
N THR A 90 -5.52 12.85 -13.51
CA THR A 90 -6.54 12.79 -14.57
C THR A 90 -7.61 11.74 -14.28
N GLY A 91 -7.27 10.72 -13.47
CA GLY A 91 -8.18 9.68 -13.01
C GLY A 91 -8.92 10.00 -11.69
N GLY A 92 -8.87 11.24 -11.19
CA GLY A 92 -9.39 11.59 -9.86
C GLY A 92 -10.87 11.27 -9.64
N GLY A 93 -11.70 11.35 -10.69
CA GLY A 93 -13.12 11.02 -10.62
C GLY A 93 -13.45 9.52 -10.57
N VAL A 94 -12.47 8.64 -10.82
CA VAL A 94 -12.67 7.18 -10.89
C VAL A 94 -12.86 6.55 -9.51
N LEU A 95 -12.19 7.12 -8.51
CA LEU A 95 -12.29 6.70 -7.12
C LEU A 95 -12.18 7.94 -6.22
N GLN A 96 -13.26 8.31 -5.59
CA GLN A 96 -13.35 9.53 -4.79
C GLN A 96 -14.28 9.36 -3.59
N CYS A 97 -14.13 10.23 -2.61
CA CYS A 97 -15.06 10.40 -1.51
C CYS A 97 -15.24 11.91 -1.28
N GLY A 98 -16.48 12.39 -1.40
CA GLY A 98 -16.77 13.81 -1.24
C GLY A 98 -16.59 14.32 0.18
N ALA A 99 -16.55 15.64 0.33
CA ALA A 99 -16.38 16.26 1.63
C ALA A 99 -17.61 16.04 2.52
N ARG A 100 -17.38 15.49 3.72
CA ARG A 100 -18.41 15.46 4.77
C ARG A 100 -18.48 16.82 5.45
N LYS A 101 -19.70 17.27 5.78
CA LYS A 101 -19.86 18.37 6.71
C LYS A 101 -19.31 17.94 8.07
N LEU A 102 -18.16 18.48 8.44
CA LEU A 102 -17.62 18.28 9.76
C LEU A 102 -18.39 19.20 10.73
N THR A 103 -19.29 18.62 11.52
CA THR A 103 -19.83 19.30 12.70
C THR A 103 -18.81 19.14 13.82
N THR A 104 -17.98 20.15 13.96
CA THR A 104 -17.04 20.22 15.08
C THR A 104 -17.41 21.43 15.94
N PRO A 105 -17.35 21.33 17.28
CA PRO A 105 -17.58 22.49 18.16
C PRO A 105 -16.54 23.61 17.95
N TYR A 106 -15.46 23.32 17.21
CA TYR A 106 -14.41 24.26 16.85
C TYR A 106 -14.56 24.84 15.44
N ALA A 107 -15.56 24.43 14.65
CA ALA A 107 -15.85 25.05 13.36
C ALA A 107 -16.29 26.50 13.63
N ARG A 108 -15.42 27.47 13.31
CA ARG A 108 -15.80 28.88 13.33
C ARG A 108 -16.99 29.09 12.40
N THR A 109 -18.08 29.63 12.93
CA THR A 109 -19.34 29.93 12.23
C THR A 109 -19.24 30.99 11.13
N SER A 110 -18.03 31.33 10.67
CA SER A 110 -17.81 32.28 9.58
C SER A 110 -17.90 31.68 8.18
N ALA A 111 -18.10 30.37 8.08
CA ALA A 111 -18.34 29.78 6.79
C ALA A 111 -19.78 29.94 6.39
N ALA A 112 -19.98 30.77 5.40
CA ALA A 112 -21.10 30.92 4.48
C ALA A 112 -22.39 30.18 4.87
N LYS A 113 -23.46 30.92 4.96
CA LYS A 113 -24.82 30.41 4.83
C LYS A 113 -24.89 29.55 3.57
N THR A 114 -24.56 28.28 3.69
CA THR A 114 -24.86 27.30 2.65
C THR A 114 -26.36 27.28 2.53
N ASP A 115 -26.83 27.62 1.34
CA ASP A 115 -28.22 27.61 0.95
C ASP A 115 -28.82 26.27 1.39
N GLN A 116 -29.72 26.33 2.39
CA GLN A 116 -30.36 25.13 2.95
C GLN A 116 -31.32 24.44 1.95
N ASN A 117 -31.47 25.01 0.75
CA ASN A 117 -32.35 24.53 -0.31
C ASN A 117 -31.61 23.82 -1.46
N GLN A 118 -30.29 23.67 -1.42
CA GLN A 118 -29.67 22.76 -2.40
C GLN A 118 -29.94 21.31 -1.97
N PRO A 119 -30.50 20.47 -2.85
CA PRO A 119 -30.60 19.05 -2.58
C PRO A 119 -29.18 18.53 -2.39
N THR A 120 -28.82 18.19 -1.15
CA THR A 120 -27.59 17.51 -0.85
C THR A 120 -27.68 16.16 -1.54
N ASN A 121 -26.88 15.94 -2.55
CA ASN A 121 -26.73 14.61 -3.14
C ASN A 121 -25.99 13.78 -2.06
N ASP A 122 -26.76 13.09 -1.21
CA ASP A 122 -26.20 12.34 -0.07
C ASP A 122 -25.14 11.33 -0.52
N ARG A 123 -25.17 10.90 -1.79
CA ARG A 123 -24.14 10.03 -2.38
C ARG A 123 -22.75 10.65 -2.41
N GLU A 124 -22.63 11.97 -2.48
CA GLU A 124 -21.33 12.65 -2.48
C GLU A 124 -20.54 12.45 -1.16
N HIS A 125 -21.23 12.05 -0.09
CA HIS A 125 -20.59 11.80 1.21
C HIS A 125 -19.98 10.41 1.36
N TYR A 126 -20.21 9.54 0.38
CA TYR A 126 -19.74 8.16 0.38
C TYR A 126 -18.66 7.93 -0.66
N ILE A 127 -17.97 6.82 -0.52
CA ILE A 127 -17.00 6.35 -1.53
C ILE A 127 -17.77 6.08 -2.83
N GLN A 128 -17.31 6.73 -3.89
CA GLN A 128 -17.78 6.52 -5.26
C GLN A 128 -16.64 5.89 -6.05
N MET A 129 -16.93 4.81 -6.75
CA MET A 129 -15.92 4.05 -7.46
C MET A 129 -16.46 3.51 -8.79
N ASP A 130 -15.78 3.80 -9.89
CA ASP A 130 -15.91 3.04 -11.11
C ASP A 130 -15.02 1.79 -11.01
N GLY A 131 -15.61 0.67 -10.60
CA GLY A 131 -14.89 -0.56 -10.38
C GLY A 131 -14.21 -1.12 -11.63
N GLN A 132 -14.75 -0.85 -12.84
CA GLN A 132 -14.13 -1.30 -14.09
C GLN A 132 -12.87 -0.50 -14.41
N GLU A 133 -12.93 0.82 -14.29
CA GLU A 133 -11.76 1.67 -14.52
C GLU A 133 -10.67 1.43 -13.47
N VAL A 134 -11.04 1.28 -12.19
CA VAL A 134 -10.11 0.89 -11.12
C VAL A 134 -9.45 -0.45 -11.44
N TYR A 135 -10.21 -1.44 -11.89
CA TYR A 135 -9.67 -2.75 -12.28
C TYR A 135 -8.69 -2.64 -13.46
N ARG A 136 -9.06 -1.91 -14.52
CA ARG A 136 -8.19 -1.68 -15.69
C ARG A 136 -6.88 -0.98 -15.31
N PHE A 137 -7.00 0.07 -14.48
CA PHE A 137 -5.83 0.80 -13.96
C PHE A 137 -4.92 -0.14 -13.18
N ALA A 138 -5.46 -0.83 -12.17
CA ALA A 138 -4.69 -1.69 -11.29
C ALA A 138 -3.98 -2.81 -12.05
N THR A 139 -4.72 -3.57 -12.88
CA THR A 139 -4.15 -4.71 -13.59
C THR A 139 -3.09 -4.33 -14.62
N ARG A 140 -3.11 -3.09 -15.13
CA ARG A 140 -2.10 -2.58 -16.05
C ARG A 140 -0.92 -1.97 -15.32
N ARG A 141 -1.19 -1.10 -14.32
CA ARG A 141 -0.16 -0.24 -13.72
C ARG A 141 0.59 -0.90 -12.57
N VAL A 142 -0.05 -1.81 -11.80
CA VAL A 142 0.63 -2.48 -10.68
C VAL A 142 1.81 -3.33 -11.16
N PRO A 143 1.68 -4.22 -12.17
CA PRO A 143 2.84 -4.95 -12.68
C PRO A 143 3.95 -4.04 -13.17
N GLN A 144 3.61 -3.00 -13.94
CA GLN A 144 4.58 -2.03 -14.45
C GLN A 144 5.33 -1.32 -13.32
N CYS A 145 4.63 -0.87 -12.28
CA CYS A 145 5.24 -0.22 -11.11
C CYS A 145 6.16 -1.19 -10.33
N ILE A 146 5.78 -2.48 -10.25
CA ILE A 146 6.62 -3.53 -9.66
C ILE A 146 7.89 -3.73 -10.49
N GLU A 147 7.78 -3.85 -11.81
CA GLU A 147 8.92 -4.01 -12.72
C GLU A 147 9.90 -2.82 -12.63
N GLU A 148 9.36 -1.59 -12.54
CA GLU A 148 10.16 -0.38 -12.34
C GLU A 148 10.91 -0.42 -10.99
N ALA A 149 10.24 -0.83 -9.90
CA ALA A 149 10.87 -0.94 -8.59
C ALA A 149 11.92 -2.07 -8.54
N LEU A 150 11.69 -3.19 -9.23
CA LEU A 150 12.66 -4.26 -9.39
C LEU A 150 13.88 -3.80 -10.18
N SER A 151 13.66 -3.06 -11.26
CA SER A 151 14.74 -2.45 -12.06
C SER A 151 15.60 -1.50 -11.24
N ASP A 152 14.97 -0.66 -10.38
CA ASP A 152 15.67 0.24 -9.45
C ASP A 152 16.50 -0.54 -8.43
N ALA A 153 16.01 -1.72 -7.98
CA ALA A 153 16.73 -2.62 -7.10
C ALA A 153 17.83 -3.45 -7.80
N GLY A 154 17.85 -3.50 -9.14
CA GLY A 154 18.71 -4.40 -9.92
C GLY A 154 18.32 -5.87 -9.75
N LEU A 155 17.03 -6.15 -9.57
CA LEU A 155 16.45 -7.48 -9.37
C LEU A 155 15.42 -7.79 -10.46
N ALA A 156 15.06 -9.08 -10.56
CA ALA A 156 14.03 -9.58 -11.47
C ALA A 156 12.93 -10.32 -10.68
N VAL A 157 11.79 -10.55 -11.31
CA VAL A 157 10.65 -11.25 -10.69
C VAL A 157 11.01 -12.60 -10.06
N PRO A 158 11.86 -13.46 -10.67
CA PRO A 158 12.27 -14.72 -10.05
C PRO A 158 13.03 -14.57 -8.72
N ASP A 159 13.70 -13.42 -8.52
CA ASP A 159 14.50 -13.14 -7.31
C ASP A 159 13.64 -12.82 -6.08
N ILE A 160 12.33 -12.70 -6.24
CA ILE A 160 11.40 -12.29 -5.19
C ILE A 160 10.75 -13.52 -4.56
N ASP A 161 10.80 -13.57 -3.23
CA ASP A 161 10.22 -14.63 -2.44
C ASP A 161 8.71 -14.41 -2.25
N MET A 162 8.26 -13.15 -2.07
CA MET A 162 6.86 -12.85 -1.81
C MET A 162 6.44 -11.45 -2.33
N PHE A 163 5.20 -11.39 -2.86
CA PHE A 163 4.55 -10.15 -3.29
C PHE A 163 3.37 -9.82 -2.38
N VAL A 164 3.55 -8.88 -1.47
CA VAL A 164 2.53 -8.43 -0.52
C VAL A 164 1.81 -7.22 -1.13
N LEU A 165 0.71 -7.50 -1.83
CA LEU A 165 -0.05 -6.49 -2.53
C LEU A 165 -1.15 -5.88 -1.64
N HIS A 166 -1.57 -4.66 -1.97
CA HIS A 166 -2.80 -4.10 -1.45
C HIS A 166 -3.99 -5.04 -1.70
N GLN A 167 -4.75 -5.32 -0.67
CA GLN A 167 -5.85 -6.28 -0.66
C GLN A 167 -7.16 -5.60 -1.15
N ALA A 168 -7.20 -5.21 -2.43
CA ALA A 168 -8.38 -4.56 -3.01
C ALA A 168 -9.40 -5.57 -3.56
N ASN A 169 -8.91 -6.57 -4.31
CA ASN A 169 -9.73 -7.58 -4.98
C ASN A 169 -8.85 -8.75 -5.41
N ALA A 170 -9.27 -9.99 -5.15
CA ALA A 170 -8.53 -11.19 -5.51
C ALA A 170 -8.24 -11.26 -7.03
N ARG A 171 -9.20 -10.88 -7.88
CA ARG A 171 -9.02 -10.86 -9.34
C ARG A 171 -7.91 -9.93 -9.80
N ILE A 172 -7.66 -8.84 -9.08
CA ILE A 172 -6.54 -7.93 -9.38
C ILE A 172 -5.24 -8.62 -9.04
N ILE A 173 -5.14 -9.27 -7.87
CA ILE A 173 -3.95 -10.00 -7.43
C ILE A 173 -3.61 -11.10 -8.44
N ASP A 174 -4.60 -11.91 -8.85
CA ASP A 174 -4.45 -12.96 -9.86
C ASP A 174 -3.94 -12.39 -11.20
N ALA A 175 -4.51 -11.28 -11.64
CA ALA A 175 -4.11 -10.63 -12.89
C ALA A 175 -2.68 -10.08 -12.84
N VAL A 176 -2.27 -9.56 -11.69
CA VAL A 176 -0.89 -9.09 -11.45
C VAL A 176 0.08 -10.26 -11.48
N ALA A 177 -0.19 -11.35 -10.74
CA ALA A 177 0.64 -12.55 -10.72
C ALA A 177 0.84 -13.11 -12.13
N LYS A 178 -0.26 -13.23 -12.89
CA LYS A 178 -0.24 -13.70 -14.28
C LYS A 178 0.60 -12.80 -15.20
N ARG A 179 0.51 -11.47 -15.04
CA ARG A 179 1.27 -10.53 -15.88
C ARG A 179 2.76 -10.52 -15.59
N LEU A 180 3.10 -10.69 -14.31
CA LEU A 180 4.49 -10.82 -13.87
C LEU A 180 5.08 -12.19 -14.20
N HIS A 181 4.28 -13.14 -14.71
CA HIS A 181 4.68 -14.53 -14.89
C HIS A 181 5.26 -15.16 -13.62
N ALA A 182 4.74 -14.74 -12.46
CA ALA A 182 5.16 -15.20 -11.14
C ALA A 182 4.21 -16.27 -10.61
N ASP A 183 4.77 -17.16 -9.78
CA ASP A 183 3.98 -18.20 -9.12
C ASP A 183 2.93 -17.57 -8.20
N HIS A 184 1.68 -17.99 -8.33
CA HIS A 184 0.56 -17.49 -7.54
C HIS A 184 0.75 -17.70 -6.03
N GLU A 185 1.47 -18.74 -5.62
CA GLU A 185 1.75 -19.03 -4.22
C GLU A 185 2.58 -17.92 -3.54
N LYS A 186 3.30 -17.11 -4.32
CA LYS A 186 4.05 -15.95 -3.83
C LYS A 186 3.16 -14.73 -3.52
N PHE A 187 1.84 -14.80 -3.77
CA PHE A 187 0.88 -13.71 -3.59
C PHE A 187 -0.12 -14.03 -2.47
N PRO A 188 0.28 -13.86 -1.20
CA PRO A 188 -0.61 -14.14 -0.08
C PRO A 188 -1.81 -13.19 -0.06
N THR A 189 -2.95 -13.70 0.43
CA THR A 189 -4.17 -12.92 0.60
C THR A 189 -4.81 -13.15 1.98
N ASN A 190 -5.53 -12.14 2.47
CA ASN A 190 -6.39 -12.25 3.65
C ASN A 190 -7.76 -11.57 3.42
N LEU A 191 -8.05 -11.22 2.17
CA LEU A 191 -9.24 -10.51 1.72
C LEU A 191 -10.55 -11.13 2.19
N GLU A 192 -10.64 -12.45 2.19
CA GLU A 192 -11.83 -13.21 2.58
C GLU A 192 -12.20 -13.04 4.06
N ARG A 193 -11.23 -12.60 4.88
CA ARG A 193 -11.43 -12.42 6.32
C ARG A 193 -11.60 -10.96 6.72
N VAL A 194 -10.86 -10.07 6.06
CA VAL A 194 -10.77 -8.67 6.51
C VAL A 194 -11.31 -7.66 5.49
N GLY A 195 -11.54 -8.08 4.24
CA GLY A 195 -11.93 -7.18 3.16
C GLY A 195 -10.81 -6.22 2.74
N ASN A 196 -11.18 -5.16 2.01
CA ASN A 196 -10.27 -4.09 1.62
C ASN A 196 -10.12 -3.10 2.78
N LEU A 197 -8.97 -3.11 3.44
CA LEU A 197 -8.62 -2.22 4.55
C LEU A 197 -7.89 -0.94 4.09
N SER A 198 -7.93 -0.58 2.79
CA SER A 198 -7.21 0.59 2.24
C SER A 198 -5.73 0.60 2.69
N SER A 199 -5.29 1.67 3.37
CA SER A 199 -3.89 1.83 3.79
C SER A 199 -3.42 0.79 4.80
N ALA A 200 -4.32 0.17 5.56
CA ALA A 200 -4.01 -0.86 6.54
C ALA A 200 -3.81 -2.26 5.91
N SER A 201 -4.20 -2.49 4.65
CA SER A 201 -4.13 -3.82 4.01
C SER A 201 -2.73 -4.44 4.07
N ILE A 202 -1.71 -3.72 3.64
CA ILE A 202 -0.33 -4.22 3.58
C ILE A 202 0.23 -4.47 4.98
N PRO A 203 0.20 -3.53 5.94
CA PRO A 203 0.78 -3.78 7.25
C PRO A 203 0.05 -4.86 8.05
N VAL A 204 -1.27 -5.00 7.89
CA VAL A 204 -2.02 -6.11 8.51
C VAL A 204 -1.60 -7.45 7.93
N LEU A 205 -1.49 -7.56 6.60
CA LEU A 205 -1.05 -8.80 5.96
C LEU A 205 0.41 -9.15 6.33
N LEU A 206 1.31 -8.17 6.39
CA LEU A 206 2.69 -8.36 6.84
C LEU A 206 2.76 -8.92 8.28
N ASP A 207 1.99 -8.35 9.22
CA ASP A 207 1.92 -8.83 10.59
C ASP A 207 1.43 -10.28 10.66
N GLU A 208 0.35 -10.61 9.91
CA GLU A 208 -0.16 -11.98 9.84
C GLU A 208 0.87 -12.96 9.31
N LEU A 209 1.54 -12.63 8.21
CA LEU A 209 2.57 -13.49 7.61
C LEU A 209 3.76 -13.70 8.55
N ASN A 210 4.20 -12.64 9.21
CA ASN A 210 5.27 -12.70 10.19
C ASN A 210 4.89 -13.58 11.39
N ARG A 211 3.70 -13.41 11.97
CA ARG A 211 3.21 -14.24 13.08
C ARG A 211 3.01 -15.71 12.70
N GLN A 212 2.69 -15.96 11.42
CA GLN A 212 2.56 -17.33 10.90
C GLN A 212 3.93 -17.97 10.57
N GLY A 213 5.03 -17.27 10.73
CA GLY A 213 6.36 -17.73 10.36
C GLY A 213 6.53 -17.92 8.84
N LYS A 214 5.81 -17.18 8.03
CA LYS A 214 5.89 -17.22 6.56
C LYS A 214 6.83 -16.18 5.97
N LEU A 215 7.25 -15.21 6.79
CA LEU A 215 8.29 -14.23 6.45
C LEU A 215 9.55 -14.55 7.26
N HIS A 216 10.67 -14.71 6.56
CA HIS A 216 11.97 -15.03 7.17
C HIS A 216 12.94 -13.87 6.93
N ARG A 217 13.86 -13.67 7.87
CA ARG A 217 14.91 -12.67 7.68
C ARG A 217 15.74 -13.01 6.46
N GLY A 218 15.90 -12.05 5.58
CA GLY A 218 16.57 -12.19 4.30
C GLY A 218 15.65 -12.41 3.09
N ASP A 219 14.35 -12.69 3.32
CA ASP A 219 13.38 -12.78 2.22
C ASP A 219 13.33 -11.46 1.46
N ARG A 220 13.31 -11.54 0.14
CA ARG A 220 13.08 -10.40 -0.74
C ARG A 220 11.60 -10.29 -1.02
N ILE A 221 11.01 -9.21 -0.59
CA ILE A 221 9.58 -8.99 -0.74
C ILE A 221 9.30 -7.73 -1.54
N VAL A 222 8.21 -7.76 -2.29
CA VAL A 222 7.65 -6.60 -2.96
C VAL A 222 6.38 -6.17 -2.24
N LEU A 223 6.32 -4.90 -1.84
CA LEU A 223 5.10 -4.26 -1.40
C LEU A 223 4.56 -3.43 -2.55
N ALA A 224 3.31 -3.64 -2.97
CA ALA A 224 2.71 -2.79 -4.01
C ALA A 224 1.25 -2.47 -3.72
N GLY A 225 0.84 -1.25 -4.04
CA GLY A 225 -0.52 -0.79 -3.80
C GLY A 225 -0.90 0.37 -4.70
N PHE A 226 -2.19 0.59 -4.79
CA PHE A 226 -2.80 1.66 -5.57
C PHE A 226 -4.03 2.20 -4.84
N GLY A 227 -4.50 3.37 -5.23
CA GLY A 227 -5.69 3.98 -4.65
C GLY A 227 -6.13 5.23 -5.38
N ALA A 228 -7.00 5.97 -4.70
CA ALA A 228 -7.50 7.25 -5.20
C ALA A 228 -6.37 8.21 -5.55
N GLY A 229 -6.64 9.05 -6.54
CA GLY A 229 -5.67 10.01 -7.06
C GLY A 229 -5.73 10.07 -8.59
N LEU A 230 -5.53 9.04 -9.40
CA LEU A 230 -5.09 7.70 -9.01
C LEU A 230 -3.62 7.70 -8.59
N THR A 231 -3.30 6.97 -7.54
CA THR A 231 -1.93 6.79 -7.07
C THR A 231 -1.53 5.32 -7.14
N ILE A 232 -0.24 5.07 -7.30
CA ILE A 232 0.32 3.73 -7.29
C ILE A 232 1.74 3.77 -6.73
N GLY A 233 2.14 2.71 -6.06
CA GLY A 233 3.50 2.56 -5.57
C GLY A 233 3.91 1.11 -5.45
N ALA A 234 5.19 0.87 -5.66
CA ALA A 234 5.86 -0.39 -5.36
C ALA A 234 7.17 -0.14 -4.61
N CYS A 235 7.52 -1.06 -3.75
CA CYS A 235 8.75 -1.03 -2.97
C CYS A 235 9.30 -2.44 -2.88
N VAL A 236 10.55 -2.63 -3.26
CA VAL A 236 11.30 -3.87 -3.11
C VAL A 236 12.16 -3.76 -1.86
N MET A 237 12.11 -4.75 -1.00
CA MET A 237 12.89 -4.73 0.23
C MET A 237 13.37 -6.13 0.63
N THR A 238 14.42 -6.17 1.45
CA THR A 238 14.79 -7.36 2.20
C THR A 238 14.15 -7.28 3.58
N TRP A 239 13.44 -8.36 3.96
CA TRP A 239 12.72 -8.47 5.24
C TRP A 239 13.64 -8.70 6.44
#